data_604e6524264fe5f96721b6a28f7572d1
#
_entry.id   604e6524264fe5f96721b6a28f7572d1
#
_cell.length_a   1.000
_cell.length_b   1.000
_cell.length_c   1.000
_cell.angle_alpha   90.00
_cell.angle_beta   90.00
_cell.angle_gamma   90.00
#
_symmetry.space_group_name_H-M   'P 1'
#
loop_
_entity.id
_entity.type
_entity.pdbx_description
1 polymer ?
#
loop_
_entity_poly.entity_id
_entity_poly.type
_entity_poly.pdbx_seq_one_letter_code
_entity_poly.pdbx_strand_id
1 'polypeptide(L)'
;MIRCGSQCLACDYPINFDTYMGCSHACKYCYVKRKYSIKNVEPIKMAKKIQSFIDGNRSVYTNWCDWNIPLHWGAMSDPFQPAEKELKSSLKCLEIFAKTKYPFIVSTKNPVLLTEEPYLSLIEQCNVVLQVSMACNKYDKLETGCPTYEERLTAVKTLSGKVKRIIARVRPYFTDCYKDILGEIPRYKEAGIYAISVSGYYTPHKTRGMSKAGRYYTFPNDLLYPQFMALKKECHKNGISFLCSESGLEHLGDNLNCCGCDGLKDFKPNTYNISHLALDEVEPKATEAMKKTNTFQPFKAIGQTQAWALKCKNKSFEQLMLEIGGDRIDWIREQKEVYNGNL
;
A
#
# COMPACT_ATOMS: atom_id res chain seq x y z
N MET A 1 -10.37 -12.51 -4.97
CA MET A 1 -9.79 -13.43 -3.98
C MET A 1 -9.02 -12.58 -2.99
N ILE A 2 -9.21 -12.79 -1.69
CA ILE A 2 -8.35 -12.22 -0.65
C ILE A 2 -7.06 -13.04 -0.71
N ARG A 3 -5.92 -12.36 -0.85
CA ARG A 3 -4.63 -13.01 -1.11
C ARG A 3 -3.49 -12.27 -0.44
N CYS A 4 -2.44 -12.98 -0.11
CA CYS A 4 -1.18 -12.39 0.27
C CYS A 4 -0.38 -11.98 -0.98
N GLY A 5 0.22 -10.82 -0.94
CA GLY A 5 1.12 -10.33 -1.97
C GLY A 5 1.56 -8.90 -1.67
N SER A 6 2.85 -8.66 -1.80
CA SER A 6 3.45 -7.35 -1.60
C SER A 6 4.47 -7.03 -2.67
N GLN A 7 4.72 -5.76 -2.90
CA GLN A 7 5.81 -5.29 -3.74
C GLN A 7 7.09 -5.03 -2.93
N CYS A 8 7.00 -4.88 -1.61
CA CYS A 8 8.16 -4.71 -0.75
C CYS A 8 8.38 -5.91 0.17
N LEU A 9 9.64 -6.18 0.48
CA LEU A 9 10.09 -7.32 1.27
C LEU A 9 9.59 -7.26 2.72
N ALA A 10 9.41 -6.07 3.24
CA ALA A 10 9.05 -5.79 4.62
C ALA A 10 7.61 -5.28 4.75
N CYS A 11 6.65 -5.93 4.09
CA CYS A 11 5.27 -5.45 4.10
C CYS A 11 4.52 -5.92 5.36
N ASP A 12 4.14 -4.97 6.20
CA ASP A 12 3.29 -5.22 7.37
C ASP A 12 1.85 -5.55 7.02
N TYR A 13 1.39 -5.15 5.82
CA TYR A 13 0.00 -5.28 5.39
C TYR A 13 -0.14 -5.95 4.02
N PRO A 14 0.31 -7.23 3.90
CA PRO A 14 0.41 -7.90 2.61
C PRO A 14 -0.91 -8.51 2.14
N ILE A 15 -1.97 -8.49 2.94
CA ILE A 15 -3.24 -9.12 2.60
C ILE A 15 -4.05 -8.15 1.75
N ASN A 16 -4.23 -8.48 0.48
CA ASN A 16 -4.90 -7.58 -0.44
C ASN A 16 -6.11 -8.21 -1.15
N PHE A 17 -7.00 -7.34 -1.60
CA PHE A 17 -8.14 -7.70 -2.42
C PHE A 17 -8.55 -6.55 -3.36
N ASP A 18 -9.33 -6.91 -4.37
CA ASP A 18 -9.92 -5.98 -5.32
C ASP A 18 -11.41 -6.28 -5.47
N THR A 19 -12.21 -5.26 -5.71
CA THR A 19 -13.66 -5.37 -5.97
C THR A 19 -14.00 -5.41 -7.45
N TYR A 20 -13.01 -5.18 -8.31
CA TYR A 20 -13.17 -5.21 -9.75
C TYR A 20 -12.04 -5.98 -10.44
N MET A 21 -12.39 -6.66 -11.53
CA MET A 21 -11.46 -6.98 -12.62
C MET A 21 -11.50 -5.84 -13.63
N GLY A 22 -10.32 -5.32 -13.98
CA GLY A 22 -10.21 -4.12 -14.81
C GLY A 22 -10.38 -2.82 -14.04
N CYS A 23 -10.05 -1.71 -14.72
CA CYS A 23 -10.12 -0.38 -14.14
C CYS A 23 -10.41 0.65 -15.23
N SER A 24 -11.51 1.39 -15.10
CA SER A 24 -11.96 2.38 -16.09
C SER A 24 -11.20 3.72 -16.03
N HIS A 25 -10.30 3.92 -15.08
CA HIS A 25 -9.42 5.11 -15.03
C HIS A 25 -8.45 5.19 -16.20
N ALA A 26 -8.12 4.08 -16.84
CA ALA A 26 -7.29 4.01 -18.04
C ALA A 26 -5.94 4.78 -17.98
N CYS A 27 -5.32 4.89 -16.81
CA CYS A 27 -4.04 5.59 -16.64
C CYS A 27 -2.98 5.12 -17.64
N LYS A 28 -2.29 6.03 -18.31
CA LYS A 28 -1.34 5.71 -19.40
C LYS A 28 -0.16 4.85 -18.95
N TYR A 29 0.29 5.01 -17.72
CA TYR A 29 1.43 4.28 -17.12
C TYR A 29 1.03 2.99 -16.41
N CYS A 30 -0.26 2.62 -16.36
CA CYS A 30 -0.74 1.51 -15.53
C CYS A 30 -0.13 0.17 -15.96
N TYR A 31 0.57 -0.49 -15.05
CA TYR A 31 1.19 -1.80 -15.30
C TYR A 31 0.17 -2.95 -15.39
N VAL A 32 -1.04 -2.75 -14.84
CA VAL A 32 -2.11 -3.76 -14.83
C VAL A 32 -2.75 -3.94 -16.20
N LYS A 33 -2.66 -2.95 -17.09
CA LYS A 33 -3.22 -3.01 -18.47
C LYS A 33 -2.89 -4.28 -19.25
N ARG A 34 -1.79 -4.93 -18.93
CA ARG A 34 -1.35 -6.16 -19.59
C ARG A 34 -2.07 -7.41 -19.13
N LYS A 35 -2.67 -7.36 -17.93
CA LYS A 35 -3.34 -8.52 -17.33
C LYS A 35 -4.85 -8.50 -17.49
N TYR A 36 -5.45 -7.30 -17.59
CA TYR A 36 -6.90 -7.14 -17.59
C TYR A 36 -7.32 -6.12 -18.66
N SER A 37 -8.42 -6.39 -19.34
CA SER A 37 -9.00 -5.44 -20.28
C SER A 37 -9.46 -4.17 -19.55
N ILE A 38 -9.04 -3.01 -20.06
CA ILE A 38 -9.49 -1.72 -19.52
C ILE A 38 -10.97 -1.48 -19.91
N LYS A 39 -11.41 -2.11 -20.99
CA LYS A 39 -12.75 -1.88 -21.57
C LYS A 39 -13.85 -2.67 -20.86
N ASN A 40 -13.51 -3.79 -20.24
CA ASN A 40 -14.48 -4.66 -19.57
C ASN A 40 -14.18 -4.67 -18.07
N VAL A 41 -14.85 -3.78 -17.34
CA VAL A 41 -14.80 -3.78 -15.87
C VAL A 41 -15.89 -4.72 -15.38
N GLU A 42 -15.46 -5.76 -14.65
CA GLU A 42 -16.36 -6.76 -14.08
C GLU A 42 -16.35 -6.67 -12.55
N PRO A 43 -17.52 -6.63 -11.90
CA PRO A 43 -17.59 -6.62 -10.45
C PRO A 43 -17.22 -7.98 -9.87
N ILE A 44 -16.40 -7.97 -8.84
CA ILE A 44 -16.07 -9.18 -8.07
C ILE A 44 -16.99 -9.23 -6.84
N LYS A 45 -17.70 -10.34 -6.64
CA LYS A 45 -18.55 -10.57 -5.45
C LYS A 45 -17.68 -10.75 -4.20
N MET A 46 -17.09 -9.64 -3.72
CA MET A 46 -16.09 -9.67 -2.66
C MET A 46 -16.71 -9.56 -1.25
N ALA A 47 -17.86 -8.91 -1.09
CA ALA A 47 -18.46 -8.65 0.21
C ALA A 47 -18.59 -9.91 1.09
N LYS A 48 -19.16 -11.01 0.56
CA LYS A 48 -19.26 -12.28 1.31
C LYS A 48 -17.90 -12.86 1.72
N LYS A 49 -16.86 -12.67 0.89
CA LYS A 49 -15.50 -13.16 1.18
C LYS A 49 -14.84 -12.32 2.27
N ILE A 50 -15.08 -11.01 2.28
CA ILE A 50 -14.61 -10.11 3.35
C ILE A 50 -15.28 -10.48 4.64
N GLN A 51 -16.61 -10.65 4.67
CA GLN A 51 -17.33 -11.07 5.86
C GLN A 51 -16.77 -12.39 6.40
N SER A 52 -16.65 -13.40 5.55
CA SER A 52 -16.07 -14.69 5.93
C SER A 52 -14.65 -14.58 6.49
N PHE A 53 -13.80 -13.73 5.92
CA PHE A 53 -12.46 -13.47 6.43
C PHE A 53 -12.51 -12.80 7.82
N ILE A 54 -13.39 -11.82 8.00
CA ILE A 54 -13.60 -11.11 9.28
C ILE A 54 -14.11 -12.09 10.35
N ASP A 55 -14.98 -13.02 9.99
CA ASP A 55 -15.51 -14.07 10.87
C ASP A 55 -14.46 -15.14 11.25
N GLY A 56 -13.21 -14.98 10.80
CA GLY A 56 -12.10 -15.88 11.15
C GLY A 56 -11.85 -17.00 10.15
N ASN A 57 -12.63 -17.13 9.09
CA ASN A 57 -12.39 -18.14 8.07
C ASN A 57 -11.19 -17.76 7.20
N ARG A 58 -10.17 -18.59 7.21
CA ARG A 58 -8.91 -18.38 6.46
C ARG A 58 -8.81 -19.35 5.30
N SER A 59 -8.26 -18.85 4.17
CA SER A 59 -7.91 -19.67 3.02
C SER A 59 -6.45 -20.11 3.09
N VAL A 60 -6.03 -21.01 2.21
CA VAL A 60 -4.61 -21.40 2.07
C VAL A 60 -3.65 -20.23 1.80
N TYR A 61 -4.17 -19.08 1.37
CA TYR A 61 -3.40 -17.87 1.13
C TYR A 61 -3.34 -16.92 2.32
N THR A 62 -4.18 -17.14 3.33
CA THR A 62 -4.36 -16.25 4.49
C THR A 62 -4.42 -16.99 5.82
N ASN A 63 -4.17 -18.31 5.84
CA ASN A 63 -4.24 -19.14 7.04
C ASN A 63 -3.22 -18.75 8.13
N TRP A 64 -2.20 -17.99 7.76
CA TRP A 64 -1.15 -17.48 8.63
C TRP A 64 -1.51 -16.17 9.34
N CYS A 65 -2.60 -15.49 8.94
CA CYS A 65 -2.92 -14.19 9.51
C CYS A 65 -3.90 -14.28 10.69
N ASP A 66 -3.63 -13.46 11.67
CA ASP A 66 -4.47 -13.26 12.84
C ASP A 66 -5.60 -12.25 12.58
N TRP A 67 -6.44 -12.06 13.62
CA TRP A 67 -7.43 -11.00 13.65
C TRP A 67 -6.76 -9.61 13.65
N ASN A 68 -7.41 -8.63 13.02
CA ASN A 68 -6.98 -7.22 12.93
C ASN A 68 -5.70 -6.97 12.14
N ILE A 69 -5.20 -7.92 11.36
CA ILE A 69 -4.26 -7.58 10.30
C ILE A 69 -5.03 -6.86 9.19
N PRO A 70 -4.75 -5.58 8.90
CA PRO A 70 -5.52 -4.80 7.93
C PRO A 70 -5.56 -5.41 6.55
N LEU A 71 -6.73 -5.34 5.92
CA LEU A 71 -6.88 -5.67 4.52
C LEU A 71 -6.48 -4.47 3.65
N HIS A 72 -5.64 -4.68 2.63
CA HIS A 72 -5.28 -3.65 1.67
C HIS A 72 -6.17 -3.74 0.43
N TRP A 73 -7.02 -2.76 0.23
CA TRP A 73 -8.00 -2.69 -0.84
C TRP A 73 -7.50 -1.84 -2.00
N GLY A 74 -7.63 -2.33 -3.23
CA GLY A 74 -7.24 -1.59 -4.43
C GLY A 74 -5.80 -1.86 -4.89
N ALA A 75 -5.36 -3.13 -4.83
CA ALA A 75 -4.03 -3.51 -5.26
C ALA A 75 -3.86 -3.54 -6.78
N MET A 76 -4.89 -3.98 -7.53
CA MET A 76 -4.83 -4.17 -8.98
C MET A 76 -5.88 -3.35 -9.73
N SER A 77 -6.94 -2.92 -9.07
CA SER A 77 -7.97 -2.05 -9.61
C SER A 77 -8.35 -0.98 -8.59
N ASP A 78 -8.85 0.14 -9.07
CA ASP A 78 -9.35 1.18 -8.16
C ASP A 78 -10.76 0.80 -7.69
N PRO A 79 -11.01 0.73 -6.37
CA PRO A 79 -12.35 0.41 -5.85
C PRO A 79 -13.40 1.47 -6.15
N PHE A 80 -12.99 2.72 -6.29
CA PHE A 80 -13.89 3.86 -6.52
C PHE A 80 -13.78 4.43 -7.95
N GLN A 81 -13.39 3.59 -8.90
CA GLN A 81 -13.36 3.93 -10.31
C GLN A 81 -14.75 4.33 -10.85
N PRO A 82 -14.86 5.04 -11.98
CA PRO A 82 -16.16 5.50 -12.51
C PRO A 82 -17.25 4.42 -12.59
N ALA A 83 -16.88 3.19 -12.90
CA ALA A 83 -17.82 2.06 -12.96
C ALA A 83 -18.50 1.72 -11.62
N GLU A 84 -17.95 2.16 -10.49
CA GLU A 84 -18.55 1.95 -9.17
C GLU A 84 -19.89 2.66 -9.02
N LYS A 85 -20.09 3.81 -9.68
CA LYS A 85 -21.38 4.54 -9.64
C LYS A 85 -22.57 3.67 -10.08
N GLU A 86 -22.33 2.76 -11.03
CA GLU A 86 -23.34 1.83 -11.55
C GLU A 86 -23.32 0.48 -10.84
N LEU A 87 -22.12 -0.12 -10.72
CA LEU A 87 -21.95 -1.51 -10.29
C LEU A 87 -22.04 -1.70 -8.77
N LYS A 88 -21.71 -0.68 -7.98
CA LYS A 88 -21.82 -0.63 -6.50
C LYS A 88 -21.23 -1.84 -5.78
N SER A 89 -20.14 -2.41 -6.33
CA SER A 89 -19.47 -3.57 -5.73
C SER A 89 -18.64 -3.17 -4.51
N SER A 90 -18.04 -1.99 -4.55
CA SER A 90 -17.26 -1.45 -3.44
C SER A 90 -18.15 -0.91 -2.33
N LEU A 91 -19.31 -0.34 -2.66
CA LEU A 91 -20.30 0.09 -1.68
C LEU A 91 -20.66 -1.04 -0.72
N LYS A 92 -20.98 -2.24 -1.26
CA LYS A 92 -21.29 -3.43 -0.46
C LYS A 92 -20.16 -3.88 0.46
N CYS A 93 -18.92 -3.67 0.06
CA CYS A 93 -17.76 -3.96 0.90
C CYS A 93 -17.60 -2.91 1.99
N LEU A 94 -17.83 -1.63 1.66
CA LEU A 94 -17.74 -0.52 2.60
C LEU A 94 -18.79 -0.66 3.72
N GLU A 95 -20.01 -1.10 3.40
CA GLU A 95 -21.07 -1.40 4.37
C GLU A 95 -20.60 -2.44 5.41
N ILE A 96 -19.87 -3.48 4.99
CA ILE A 96 -19.32 -4.48 5.91
C ILE A 96 -18.25 -3.86 6.81
N PHE A 97 -17.34 -3.08 6.26
CA PHE A 97 -16.30 -2.41 7.05
C PHE A 97 -16.89 -1.40 8.03
N ALA A 98 -17.89 -0.63 7.61
CA ALA A 98 -18.61 0.30 8.48
C ALA A 98 -19.29 -0.42 9.65
N LYS A 99 -19.91 -1.58 9.39
CA LYS A 99 -20.56 -2.42 10.43
C LYS A 99 -19.57 -3.09 11.36
N THR A 100 -18.51 -3.70 10.83
CA THR A 100 -17.61 -4.57 11.60
C THR A 100 -16.46 -3.80 12.25
N LYS A 101 -16.16 -2.58 11.77
CA LYS A 101 -15.00 -1.78 12.17
C LYS A 101 -13.66 -2.48 11.93
N TYR A 102 -13.65 -3.53 11.10
CA TYR A 102 -12.41 -4.22 10.75
C TYR A 102 -11.44 -3.27 10.05
N PRO A 103 -10.16 -3.19 10.48
CA PRO A 103 -9.22 -2.23 9.93
C PRO A 103 -8.87 -2.54 8.47
N PHE A 104 -8.78 -1.51 7.65
CA PHE A 104 -8.34 -1.65 6.28
C PHE A 104 -7.61 -0.41 5.77
N ILE A 105 -6.82 -0.63 4.74
CA ILE A 105 -6.15 0.41 3.97
C ILE A 105 -6.81 0.41 2.59
N VAL A 106 -7.18 1.55 2.08
CA VAL A 106 -7.73 1.66 0.73
C VAL A 106 -6.93 2.61 -0.12
N SER A 107 -6.59 2.17 -1.34
CA SER A 107 -5.87 2.99 -2.32
C SER A 107 -6.80 3.39 -3.46
N THR A 108 -6.92 4.69 -3.73
CA THR A 108 -7.78 5.19 -4.81
C THR A 108 -7.19 6.41 -5.52
N LYS A 109 -7.59 6.62 -6.76
CA LYS A 109 -7.42 7.86 -7.53
C LYS A 109 -8.69 8.71 -7.56
N ASN A 110 -9.78 8.19 -7.00
CA ASN A 110 -11.07 8.87 -6.97
C ASN A 110 -11.60 9.06 -5.54
N PRO A 111 -10.93 9.90 -4.72
CA PRO A 111 -11.46 10.24 -3.41
C PRO A 111 -12.75 11.08 -3.51
N VAL A 112 -13.06 11.67 -4.67
CA VAL A 112 -14.27 12.49 -4.88
C VAL A 112 -15.52 11.65 -4.64
N LEU A 113 -15.58 10.41 -5.10
CA LEU A 113 -16.73 9.54 -4.85
C LEU A 113 -16.96 9.30 -3.33
N LEU A 114 -15.90 9.32 -2.54
CA LEU A 114 -16.00 9.18 -1.07
C LEU A 114 -16.57 10.41 -0.37
N THR A 115 -16.72 11.53 -1.07
CA THR A 115 -17.40 12.73 -0.55
C THR A 115 -18.89 12.78 -0.90
N GLU A 116 -19.37 11.81 -1.69
CA GLU A 116 -20.79 11.69 -2.08
C GLU A 116 -21.50 10.67 -1.16
N GLU A 117 -22.80 10.89 -0.88
CA GLU A 117 -23.61 9.90 -0.17
C GLU A 117 -23.96 8.71 -1.08
N PRO A 118 -24.00 7.47 -0.56
CA PRO A 118 -23.85 7.08 0.85
C PRO A 118 -22.38 6.78 1.26
N TYR A 119 -21.41 6.96 0.38
CA TYR A 119 -19.99 6.62 0.64
C TYR A 119 -19.43 7.45 1.80
N LEU A 120 -19.77 8.75 1.88
CA LEU A 120 -19.28 9.62 2.94
C LEU A 120 -19.72 9.12 4.32
N SER A 121 -21.01 8.91 4.51
CA SER A 121 -21.54 8.42 5.79
C SER A 121 -20.97 7.05 6.18
N LEU A 122 -20.62 6.20 5.22
CA LEU A 122 -20.04 4.88 5.48
C LEU A 122 -18.55 4.96 5.81
N ILE A 123 -17.77 5.75 5.07
CA ILE A 123 -16.32 5.83 5.29
C ILE A 123 -15.98 6.48 6.64
N GLU A 124 -16.77 7.44 7.09
CA GLU A 124 -16.67 8.05 8.43
C GLU A 124 -16.83 7.03 9.56
N GLN A 125 -17.62 6.00 9.32
CA GLN A 125 -17.83 4.92 10.28
C GLN A 125 -16.74 3.85 10.25
N CYS A 126 -15.84 3.88 9.27
CA CYS A 126 -14.84 2.84 9.07
C CYS A 126 -13.56 3.08 9.89
N ASN A 127 -12.87 1.97 10.19
CA ASN A 127 -11.51 2.02 10.71
C ASN A 127 -10.54 1.93 9.51
N VAL A 128 -10.25 3.08 8.89
CA VAL A 128 -9.57 3.13 7.57
C VAL A 128 -8.40 4.10 7.54
N VAL A 129 -7.33 3.67 6.86
CA VAL A 129 -6.28 4.55 6.34
C VAL A 129 -6.52 4.71 4.84
N LEU A 130 -6.75 5.95 4.40
CA LEU A 130 -7.02 6.29 3.01
C LEU A 130 -5.73 6.69 2.30
N GLN A 131 -5.35 5.97 1.27
CA GLN A 131 -4.25 6.32 0.38
C GLN A 131 -4.81 6.93 -0.90
N VAL A 132 -4.62 8.21 -1.11
CA VAL A 132 -5.01 8.90 -2.34
C VAL A 132 -3.82 8.99 -3.27
N SER A 133 -3.93 8.39 -4.46
CA SER A 133 -2.91 8.54 -5.49
C SER A 133 -2.93 9.96 -6.03
N MET A 134 -1.96 10.76 -5.65
CA MET A 134 -1.79 12.14 -6.06
C MET A 134 -0.31 12.56 -5.94
N ALA A 135 0.17 13.34 -6.86
CA ALA A 135 1.55 13.83 -6.86
C ALA A 135 1.62 15.32 -7.20
N CYS A 136 1.15 15.71 -8.37
CA CYS A 136 1.00 17.07 -8.84
C CYS A 136 0.09 17.09 -10.09
N ASN A 137 -0.30 18.27 -10.53
CA ASN A 137 -1.22 18.45 -11.67
C ASN A 137 -0.67 17.90 -13.02
N LYS A 138 0.64 17.73 -13.17
CA LYS A 138 1.22 17.14 -14.38
C LYS A 138 0.76 15.70 -14.63
N TYR A 139 0.32 14.99 -13.58
CA TYR A 139 -0.19 13.63 -13.70
C TYR A 139 -1.56 13.56 -14.38
N ASP A 140 -2.35 14.63 -14.37
CA ASP A 140 -3.70 14.65 -14.96
C ASP A 140 -3.69 14.24 -16.44
N LYS A 141 -2.63 14.62 -17.20
CA LYS A 141 -2.44 14.21 -18.60
C LYS A 141 -2.22 12.71 -18.81
N LEU A 142 -1.79 12.03 -17.75
CA LEU A 142 -1.53 10.58 -17.73
C LEU A 142 -2.70 9.80 -17.13
N GLU A 143 -3.60 10.46 -16.42
CA GLU A 143 -4.68 9.90 -15.62
C GLU A 143 -6.06 10.39 -16.10
N THR A 144 -6.28 10.43 -17.38
CA THR A 144 -7.42 11.06 -18.06
C THR A 144 -8.82 10.56 -17.63
N GLY A 145 -8.91 9.37 -17.05
CA GLY A 145 -10.15 8.82 -16.51
C GLY A 145 -10.32 9.00 -15.00
N CYS A 146 -9.48 9.83 -14.39
CA CYS A 146 -9.52 10.11 -12.96
C CYS A 146 -9.98 11.57 -12.71
N PRO A 147 -10.46 11.91 -11.52
CA PRO A 147 -10.55 13.30 -11.10
C PRO A 147 -9.19 14.01 -11.21
N THR A 148 -9.21 15.28 -11.49
CA THR A 148 -8.00 16.12 -11.56
C THR A 148 -7.28 16.17 -10.21
N TYR A 149 -6.04 16.60 -10.22
CA TYR A 149 -5.26 16.80 -8.99
C TYR A 149 -5.98 17.73 -8.00
N GLU A 150 -6.54 18.85 -8.47
CA GLU A 150 -7.26 19.82 -7.63
C GLU A 150 -8.58 19.26 -7.04
N GLU A 151 -9.32 18.49 -7.83
CA GLU A 151 -10.52 17.81 -7.33
C GLU A 151 -10.17 16.79 -6.24
N ARG A 152 -9.06 16.02 -6.42
CA ARG A 152 -8.57 15.09 -5.40
C ARG A 152 -8.14 15.82 -4.12
N LEU A 153 -7.43 16.95 -4.25
CA LEU A 153 -6.98 17.73 -3.11
C LEU A 153 -8.18 18.31 -2.33
N THR A 154 -9.20 18.78 -3.03
CA THR A 154 -10.46 19.24 -2.45
C THR A 154 -11.19 18.13 -1.70
N ALA A 155 -11.28 16.95 -2.30
CA ALA A 155 -11.86 15.77 -1.67
C ALA A 155 -11.08 15.33 -0.42
N VAL A 156 -9.75 15.38 -0.46
CA VAL A 156 -8.89 15.11 0.70
C VAL A 156 -9.18 16.07 1.84
N LYS A 157 -9.31 17.36 1.57
CA LYS A 157 -9.71 18.36 2.61
C LYS A 157 -11.06 18.01 3.25
N THR A 158 -12.03 17.60 2.44
CA THR A 158 -13.37 17.19 2.93
C THR A 158 -13.31 15.93 3.79
N LEU A 159 -12.43 14.97 3.46
CA LEU A 159 -12.27 13.70 4.17
C LEU A 159 -11.33 13.79 5.37
N SER A 160 -10.58 14.88 5.50
CA SER A 160 -9.67 15.11 6.63
C SER A 160 -10.45 15.15 7.94
N GLY A 161 -9.94 14.42 8.94
CA GLY A 161 -10.60 14.23 10.23
C GLY A 161 -11.76 13.21 10.24
N LYS A 162 -12.19 12.72 9.07
CA LYS A 162 -13.28 11.74 8.92
C LYS A 162 -12.77 10.29 8.79
N VAL A 163 -11.50 10.12 8.51
CA VAL A 163 -10.80 8.83 8.45
C VAL A 163 -9.60 8.85 9.40
N LYS A 164 -9.02 7.70 9.71
CA LYS A 164 -7.91 7.61 10.66
C LYS A 164 -6.69 8.42 10.20
N ARG A 165 -6.31 8.28 8.92
CA ARG A 165 -5.22 9.03 8.27
C ARG A 165 -5.46 9.10 6.78
N ILE A 166 -4.93 10.14 6.15
CA ILE A 166 -4.86 10.26 4.69
C ILE A 166 -3.39 10.31 4.29
N ILE A 167 -3.03 9.50 3.30
CA ILE A 167 -1.69 9.40 2.75
C ILE A 167 -1.71 9.84 1.29
N ALA A 168 -0.88 10.80 0.91
CA ALA A 168 -0.65 11.11 -0.49
C ALA A 168 0.28 10.05 -1.09
N ARG A 169 -0.26 9.25 -2.00
CA ARG A 169 0.48 8.17 -2.65
C ARG A 169 1.09 8.65 -3.96
N VAL A 170 2.37 8.96 -3.96
CA VAL A 170 3.16 9.40 -5.12
C VAL A 170 3.73 8.17 -5.82
N ARG A 171 2.85 7.43 -6.51
CA ARG A 171 3.17 6.19 -7.22
C ARG A 171 2.41 6.08 -8.52
N PRO A 172 3.12 6.00 -9.65
CA PRO A 172 4.59 6.01 -9.78
C PRO A 172 5.17 7.41 -9.54
N TYR A 173 6.39 7.46 -9.01
CA TYR A 173 7.18 8.68 -8.96
C TYR A 173 7.91 8.88 -10.28
N PHE A 174 7.78 10.08 -10.88
CA PHE A 174 8.53 10.50 -12.05
C PHE A 174 9.54 11.58 -11.66
N THR A 175 10.79 11.36 -12.01
CA THR A 175 11.92 12.22 -11.60
C THR A 175 11.84 13.65 -12.16
N ASP A 176 11.20 13.83 -13.30
CA ASP A 176 10.95 15.14 -13.92
C ASP A 176 9.85 15.95 -13.23
N CYS A 177 9.02 15.30 -12.41
CA CYS A 177 8.02 15.96 -11.57
C CYS A 177 8.54 16.34 -10.17
N TYR A 178 9.82 16.12 -9.88
CA TYR A 178 10.41 16.32 -8.56
C TYR A 178 10.11 17.68 -7.94
N LYS A 179 10.41 18.78 -8.68
CA LYS A 179 10.19 20.14 -8.17
C LYS A 179 8.73 20.48 -7.94
N ASP A 180 7.86 19.97 -8.80
CA ASP A 180 6.40 20.17 -8.65
C ASP A 180 5.90 19.46 -7.41
N ILE A 181 6.27 18.20 -7.19
CA ILE A 181 5.89 17.43 -6.00
C ILE A 181 6.42 18.10 -4.73
N LEU A 182 7.67 18.59 -4.76
CA LEU A 182 8.26 19.30 -3.62
C LEU A 182 7.42 20.55 -3.27
N GLY A 183 6.96 21.30 -4.28
CA GLY A 183 6.12 22.48 -4.10
C GLY A 183 4.72 22.18 -3.56
N GLU A 184 4.21 20.97 -3.72
CA GLU A 184 2.88 20.58 -3.24
C GLU A 184 2.86 20.16 -1.75
N ILE A 185 4.00 19.89 -1.12
CA ILE A 185 4.06 19.39 0.26
C ILE A 185 3.37 20.34 1.27
N PRO A 186 3.55 21.67 1.22
CA PRO A 186 2.81 22.57 2.09
C PRO A 186 1.27 22.44 1.93
N ARG A 187 0.79 22.32 0.69
CA ARG A 187 -0.64 22.13 0.39
C ARG A 187 -1.16 20.80 0.92
N TYR A 188 -0.33 19.76 0.93
CA TYR A 188 -0.67 18.48 1.55
C TYR A 188 -0.90 18.62 3.05
N LYS A 189 -0.04 19.38 3.74
CA LYS A 189 -0.23 19.68 5.18
C LYS A 189 -1.55 20.41 5.42
N GLU A 190 -1.81 21.46 4.65
CA GLU A 190 -3.07 22.23 4.74
C GLU A 190 -4.31 21.37 4.47
N ALA A 191 -4.19 20.36 3.61
CA ALA A 191 -5.28 19.43 3.32
C ALA A 191 -5.46 18.33 4.39
N GLY A 192 -4.61 18.28 5.41
CA GLY A 192 -4.68 17.28 6.48
C GLY A 192 -4.07 15.92 6.12
N ILE A 193 -3.16 15.88 5.14
CA ILE A 193 -2.40 14.66 4.80
C ILE A 193 -1.38 14.38 5.92
N TYR A 194 -1.38 13.15 6.40
CA TYR A 194 -0.46 12.66 7.43
C TYR A 194 0.94 12.38 6.87
N ALA A 195 1.02 11.78 5.71
CA ALA A 195 2.27 11.37 5.10
C ALA A 195 2.22 11.38 3.58
N ILE A 196 3.39 11.47 2.94
CA ILE A 196 3.54 11.05 1.54
C ILE A 196 4.14 9.64 1.50
N SER A 197 3.76 8.85 0.49
CA SER A 197 4.31 7.51 0.26
C SER A 197 4.82 7.40 -1.18
N VAL A 198 6.12 7.20 -1.34
CA VAL A 198 6.78 7.23 -2.65
C VAL A 198 7.23 5.85 -3.13
N SER A 199 7.21 5.64 -4.44
CA SER A 199 7.86 4.53 -5.14
C SER A 199 8.09 4.90 -6.59
N GLY A 200 9.24 4.55 -7.14
CA GLY A 200 9.63 4.82 -8.51
C GLY A 200 8.70 4.23 -9.57
N TYR A 201 8.93 4.60 -10.79
CA TYR A 201 8.20 4.09 -11.95
C TYR A 201 8.86 2.83 -12.50
N TYR A 202 8.06 1.80 -12.66
CA TYR A 202 8.45 0.53 -13.27
C TYR A 202 7.74 0.33 -14.60
N THR A 203 8.50 0.16 -15.68
CA THR A 203 7.95 -0.07 -17.03
C THR A 203 8.72 -1.19 -17.75
N PRO A 204 8.08 -1.94 -18.66
CA PRO A 204 8.79 -2.92 -19.47
C PRO A 204 9.55 -2.31 -20.64
N HIS A 205 9.37 -1.02 -20.88
CA HIS A 205 10.02 -0.31 -22.00
C HIS A 205 11.14 0.57 -21.46
N LYS A 206 12.32 0.51 -22.11
CA LYS A 206 13.44 1.37 -21.77
C LYS A 206 13.05 2.84 -22.03
N THR A 207 13.23 3.67 -21.03
CA THR A 207 13.04 5.12 -21.08
C THR A 207 14.36 5.81 -20.69
N ARG A 208 14.56 7.04 -21.13
CA ARG A 208 15.77 7.81 -20.82
C ARG A 208 15.97 7.92 -19.30
N GLY A 209 17.19 7.66 -18.85
CA GLY A 209 17.53 7.72 -17.42
C GLY A 209 17.17 6.48 -16.61
N MET A 210 16.57 5.44 -17.23
CA MET A 210 16.23 4.21 -16.55
C MET A 210 17.27 3.12 -16.77
N SER A 211 17.48 2.30 -15.76
CA SER A 211 18.27 1.07 -15.76
C SER A 211 17.37 -0.17 -15.74
N LYS A 212 17.93 -1.32 -16.13
CA LYS A 212 17.20 -2.60 -16.12
C LYS A 212 17.15 -3.18 -14.71
N ALA A 213 15.96 -3.50 -14.25
CA ALA A 213 15.71 -4.18 -12.97
C ALA A 213 14.86 -5.45 -13.23
N GLY A 214 15.52 -6.60 -13.34
CA GLY A 214 14.87 -7.84 -13.74
C GLY A 214 14.25 -7.75 -15.14
N ARG A 215 12.92 -7.90 -15.25
CA ARG A 215 12.15 -7.78 -16.50
C ARG A 215 11.60 -6.37 -16.78
N TYR A 216 11.88 -5.42 -15.89
CA TYR A 216 11.42 -4.04 -15.99
C TYR A 216 12.58 -3.08 -16.10
N TYR A 217 12.27 -1.83 -16.40
CA TYR A 217 13.14 -0.68 -16.30
C TYR A 217 12.61 0.23 -15.20
N THR A 218 13.50 0.81 -14.41
CA THR A 218 13.20 1.76 -13.34
C THR A 218 14.27 2.83 -13.27
N PHE A 219 14.00 3.93 -12.61
CA PHE A 219 15.02 4.90 -12.28
C PHE A 219 16.02 4.29 -11.27
N PRO A 220 17.35 4.48 -11.46
CA PRO A 220 18.35 3.96 -10.55
C PRO A 220 18.27 4.67 -9.18
N ASN A 221 18.64 3.94 -8.13
CA ASN A 221 18.59 4.45 -6.76
C ASN A 221 19.48 5.69 -6.57
N ASP A 222 20.63 5.79 -7.25
CA ASP A 222 21.52 6.96 -7.21
C ASP A 222 20.82 8.25 -7.70
N LEU A 223 19.87 8.12 -8.61
CA LEU A 223 19.05 9.24 -9.07
C LEU A 223 17.89 9.54 -8.11
N LEU A 224 17.27 8.51 -7.55
CA LEU A 224 16.11 8.64 -6.67
C LEU A 224 16.50 9.13 -5.27
N TYR A 225 17.62 8.64 -4.73
CA TYR A 225 18.07 8.91 -3.36
C TYR A 225 18.12 10.41 -3.02
N PRO A 226 18.85 11.27 -3.75
CA PRO A 226 18.91 12.70 -3.43
C PRO A 226 17.56 13.39 -3.54
N GLN A 227 16.70 12.98 -4.47
CA GLN A 227 15.37 13.53 -4.61
C GLN A 227 14.46 13.10 -3.44
N PHE A 228 14.51 11.84 -3.03
CA PHE A 228 13.73 11.34 -1.88
C PHE A 228 14.18 11.96 -0.58
N MET A 229 15.49 12.16 -0.37
CA MET A 229 16.01 12.88 0.79
C MET A 229 15.52 14.33 0.85
N ALA A 230 15.48 15.02 -0.28
CA ALA A 230 14.96 16.38 -0.32
C ALA A 230 13.44 16.42 -0.07
N LEU A 231 12.66 15.48 -0.61
CA LEU A 231 11.23 15.34 -0.30
C LEU A 231 11.03 15.03 1.18
N LYS A 232 11.80 14.13 1.78
CA LYS A 232 11.76 13.82 3.21
C LYS A 232 12.02 15.05 4.05
N LYS A 233 13.07 15.82 3.74
CA LYS A 233 13.40 17.07 4.45
C LYS A 233 12.25 18.08 4.38
N GLU A 234 11.63 18.27 3.22
CA GLU A 234 10.49 19.18 3.09
C GLU A 234 9.24 18.66 3.80
N CYS A 235 9.00 17.35 3.79
CA CYS A 235 7.95 16.73 4.59
C CYS A 235 8.11 17.04 6.09
N HIS A 236 9.29 16.79 6.64
CA HIS A 236 9.58 17.06 8.05
C HIS A 236 9.43 18.53 8.41
N LYS A 237 9.90 19.44 7.56
CA LYS A 237 9.71 20.89 7.73
C LYS A 237 8.23 21.28 7.84
N ASN A 238 7.35 20.56 7.14
CA ASN A 238 5.90 20.78 7.16
C ASN A 238 5.16 19.88 8.18
N GLY A 239 5.86 19.08 8.98
CA GLY A 239 5.25 18.16 9.95
C GLY A 239 4.43 17.06 9.29
N ILE A 240 4.89 16.53 8.15
CA ILE A 240 4.35 15.40 7.41
C ILE A 240 5.38 14.27 7.45
N SER A 241 4.94 13.02 7.63
CA SER A 241 5.82 11.86 7.54
C SER A 241 6.19 11.52 6.09
N PHE A 242 7.38 10.99 5.90
CA PHE A 242 7.86 10.48 4.62
C PHE A 242 7.89 8.96 4.65
N LEU A 243 7.18 8.30 3.74
CA LEU A 243 7.11 6.84 3.64
C LEU A 243 7.69 6.39 2.30
N CYS A 244 8.49 5.35 2.31
CA CYS A 244 9.15 4.85 1.11
C CYS A 244 8.90 3.35 0.92
N SER A 245 8.59 2.95 -0.32
CA SER A 245 8.49 1.54 -0.71
C SER A 245 9.33 1.23 -1.95
N GLU A 246 10.27 2.11 -2.28
CA GLU A 246 11.22 1.84 -3.36
C GLU A 246 12.23 0.79 -2.91
N SER A 247 12.47 -0.20 -3.78
CA SER A 247 13.38 -1.29 -3.47
C SER A 247 14.82 -0.78 -3.29
N GLY A 248 15.40 -1.09 -2.13
CA GLY A 248 16.74 -0.63 -1.74
C GLY A 248 16.80 0.80 -1.17
N LEU A 249 15.66 1.52 -1.12
CA LEU A 249 15.53 2.85 -0.49
C LEU A 249 14.46 2.87 0.60
N GLU A 250 13.95 1.73 1.02
CA GLU A 250 12.90 1.64 2.05
C GLU A 250 13.35 2.24 3.39
N HIS A 251 14.65 2.18 3.67
CA HIS A 251 15.28 2.77 4.84
C HIS A 251 15.16 4.31 4.92
N LEU A 252 14.81 4.97 3.83
CA LEU A 252 14.53 6.41 3.85
C LEU A 252 13.17 6.74 4.46
N GLY A 253 12.26 5.77 4.57
CA GLY A 253 10.95 5.98 5.21
C GLY A 253 11.11 6.26 6.71
N ASP A 254 10.19 7.05 7.27
CA ASP A 254 10.15 7.32 8.72
C ASP A 254 9.61 6.13 9.51
N ASN A 255 8.98 5.17 8.84
CA ASN A 255 8.35 4.00 9.41
C ASN A 255 8.67 2.74 8.62
N LEU A 256 8.63 1.58 9.28
CA LEU A 256 8.82 0.27 8.67
C LEU A 256 7.80 -0.04 7.57
N ASN A 257 6.61 0.54 7.65
CA ASN A 257 5.56 0.35 6.65
C ASN A 257 5.35 1.59 5.79
N CYS A 258 5.00 1.37 4.52
CA CYS A 258 4.70 2.44 3.57
C CYS A 258 3.22 2.84 3.53
N CYS A 259 2.41 2.33 4.44
CA CYS A 259 0.96 2.50 4.45
C CYS A 259 0.46 3.55 5.43
N GLY A 260 1.33 4.04 6.33
CA GLY A 260 0.98 5.06 7.31
C GLY A 260 0.07 4.56 8.44
N CYS A 261 0.19 3.28 8.79
CA CYS A 261 -0.61 2.66 9.86
C CYS A 261 0.13 2.58 11.20
N ASP A 262 1.38 3.05 11.24
CA ASP A 262 2.23 3.06 12.44
C ASP A 262 1.54 3.76 13.61
N GLY A 263 1.64 3.18 14.81
CA GLY A 263 1.01 3.72 16.03
C GLY A 263 -0.51 3.72 16.06
N LEU A 264 -1.20 3.21 15.03
CA LEU A 264 -2.65 3.04 15.07
C LEU A 264 -3.01 1.73 15.80
N LYS A 265 -3.63 1.85 16.98
CA LYS A 265 -3.91 0.75 17.91
C LYS A 265 -4.61 -0.45 17.28
N ASP A 266 -5.53 -0.21 16.33
CA ASP A 266 -6.34 -1.28 15.73
C ASP A 266 -5.71 -1.88 14.47
N PHE A 267 -4.55 -1.38 14.03
CA PHE A 267 -3.87 -1.82 12.81
C PHE A 267 -2.70 -2.74 13.16
N LYS A 268 -3.02 -3.99 13.49
CA LYS A 268 -2.01 -4.99 13.84
C LYS A 268 -1.11 -5.31 12.65
N PRO A 269 0.22 -5.13 12.75
CA PRO A 269 1.12 -5.47 11.67
C PRO A 269 1.25 -6.98 11.48
N ASN A 270 1.67 -7.41 10.29
CA ASN A 270 2.12 -8.77 10.04
C ASN A 270 3.51 -8.98 10.65
N THR A 271 3.59 -9.59 11.81
CA THR A 271 4.84 -9.88 12.51
C THR A 271 5.64 -11.02 11.89
N TYR A 272 5.13 -11.68 10.87
CA TYR A 272 5.83 -12.75 10.12
C TYR A 272 6.57 -12.24 8.88
N ASN A 273 6.63 -10.93 8.66
CA ASN A 273 7.43 -10.40 7.57
C ASN A 273 8.93 -10.43 7.92
N ILE A 274 9.77 -10.35 6.90
CA ILE A 274 11.22 -10.41 7.02
C ILE A 274 11.80 -9.37 7.98
N SER A 275 11.22 -8.17 8.05
CA SER A 275 11.70 -7.13 8.95
C SER A 275 11.51 -7.52 10.40
N HIS A 276 10.34 -8.05 10.77
CA HIS A 276 10.11 -8.52 12.13
C HIS A 276 10.96 -9.75 12.48
N LEU A 277 11.16 -10.66 11.52
CA LEU A 277 12.05 -11.80 11.73
C LEU A 277 13.51 -11.35 11.96
N ALA A 278 13.95 -10.32 11.25
CA ALA A 278 15.27 -9.73 11.44
C ALA A 278 15.44 -9.08 12.81
N LEU A 279 14.37 -8.49 13.34
CA LEU A 279 14.37 -7.86 14.66
C LEU A 279 14.37 -8.87 15.80
N ASP A 280 13.57 -9.93 15.66
CA ASP A 280 13.31 -10.86 16.76
C ASP A 280 14.22 -12.07 16.71
N GLU A 281 15.00 -12.25 15.62
CA GLU A 281 15.88 -13.38 15.33
C GLU A 281 15.18 -14.75 15.51
N VAL A 282 13.84 -14.77 15.32
CA VAL A 282 12.99 -15.91 15.58
C VAL A 282 12.40 -16.43 14.27
N GLU A 283 12.54 -17.73 14.04
CA GLU A 283 11.83 -18.37 12.92
C GLU A 283 10.31 -18.24 13.06
N PRO A 284 9.59 -18.04 11.92
CA PRO A 284 8.14 -18.00 11.96
C PRO A 284 7.57 -19.31 12.48
N LYS A 285 6.74 -19.20 13.53
CA LYS A 285 6.01 -20.35 14.09
C LYS A 285 4.57 -20.35 13.57
N ALA A 286 4.03 -21.55 13.38
CA ALA A 286 2.62 -21.70 13.03
C ALA A 286 1.71 -21.13 14.11
N THR A 287 0.77 -20.27 13.72
CA THR A 287 -0.34 -19.85 14.60
C THR A 287 -1.31 -21.01 14.83
N GLU A 288 -2.17 -20.91 15.81
CA GLU A 288 -3.19 -21.93 16.05
C GLU A 288 -4.13 -22.15 14.84
N ALA A 289 -4.44 -21.07 14.10
CA ALA A 289 -5.18 -21.17 12.86
C ALA A 289 -4.44 -21.98 11.78
N MET A 290 -3.12 -21.79 11.65
CA MET A 290 -2.28 -22.55 10.73
C MET A 290 -2.15 -24.02 11.14
N LYS A 291 -2.01 -24.30 12.43
CA LYS A 291 -1.97 -25.66 12.97
C LYS A 291 -3.26 -26.43 12.65
N LYS A 292 -4.41 -25.80 12.84
CA LYS A 292 -5.73 -26.40 12.55
C LYS A 292 -5.90 -26.78 11.08
N THR A 293 -5.30 -26.01 10.16
CA THR A 293 -5.42 -26.26 8.71
C THR A 293 -4.32 -27.14 8.14
N ASN A 294 -3.29 -27.46 8.94
CA ASN A 294 -2.08 -28.19 8.54
C ASN A 294 -1.42 -27.67 7.24
N THR A 295 -1.46 -26.35 7.04
CA THR A 295 -1.06 -25.69 5.79
C THR A 295 0.02 -24.64 6.00
N PHE A 296 0.70 -24.69 7.15
CA PHE A 296 1.78 -23.76 7.45
C PHE A 296 2.92 -23.86 6.42
N GLN A 297 3.18 -22.76 5.76
CA GLN A 297 4.30 -22.58 4.86
C GLN A 297 5.04 -21.30 5.29
N PRO A 298 6.19 -21.41 5.98
CA PRO A 298 6.90 -20.29 6.57
C PRO A 298 7.13 -19.13 5.58
N PHE A 299 7.49 -19.47 4.35
CA PHE A 299 7.77 -18.48 3.31
C PHE A 299 6.52 -17.74 2.79
N LYS A 300 5.33 -18.29 2.93
CA LYS A 300 4.08 -17.57 2.62
C LYS A 300 3.67 -16.66 3.76
N ALA A 301 3.97 -17.03 5.00
CA ALA A 301 3.73 -16.19 6.17
C ALA A 301 4.57 -14.90 6.14
N ILE A 302 5.72 -14.92 5.48
CA ILE A 302 6.59 -13.74 5.31
C ILE A 302 5.96 -12.65 4.42
N GLY A 303 4.82 -12.90 3.80
CA GLY A 303 4.10 -11.89 3.02
C GLY A 303 4.69 -11.59 1.66
N GLN A 304 5.60 -12.41 1.17
CA GLN A 304 6.33 -12.17 -0.06
C GLN A 304 5.59 -12.62 -1.31
N THR A 305 6.02 -12.09 -2.46
CA THR A 305 5.54 -12.57 -3.75
C THR A 305 5.85 -14.05 -3.90
N GLN A 306 5.01 -14.78 -4.63
CA GLN A 306 5.23 -16.18 -4.90
C GLN A 306 6.62 -16.46 -5.54
N ALA A 307 7.10 -15.54 -6.38
CA ALA A 307 8.42 -15.65 -6.99
C ALA A 307 9.55 -15.60 -5.96
N TRP A 308 9.44 -14.72 -4.96
CA TRP A 308 10.43 -14.62 -3.90
C TRP A 308 10.37 -15.82 -2.93
N ALA A 309 9.17 -16.25 -2.57
CA ALA A 309 8.97 -17.44 -1.76
C ALA A 309 9.60 -18.71 -2.41
N LEU A 310 9.48 -18.85 -3.74
CA LEU A 310 10.14 -19.93 -4.48
C LEU A 310 11.67 -19.79 -4.46
N LYS A 311 12.19 -18.58 -4.62
CA LYS A 311 13.64 -18.29 -4.57
C LYS A 311 14.22 -18.60 -3.19
N CYS A 312 13.47 -18.45 -2.12
CA CYS A 312 13.90 -18.63 -0.74
C CYS A 312 13.59 -20.03 -0.15
N LYS A 313 12.89 -20.87 -0.90
CA LYS A 313 12.38 -22.18 -0.43
C LYS A 313 13.42 -23.08 0.23
N ASN A 314 14.70 -22.96 -0.18
CA ASN A 314 15.79 -23.81 0.31
C ASN A 314 16.88 -23.01 1.05
N LYS A 315 16.61 -21.75 1.43
CA LYS A 315 17.57 -20.90 2.14
C LYS A 315 17.42 -21.03 3.63
N SER A 316 18.54 -21.03 4.35
CA SER A 316 18.53 -20.84 5.80
C SER A 316 18.07 -19.43 6.18
N PHE A 317 17.70 -19.25 7.45
CA PHE A 317 17.36 -17.93 7.98
C PHE A 317 18.52 -16.94 7.79
N GLU A 318 19.76 -17.35 8.05
CA GLU A 318 20.97 -16.53 7.83
C GLU A 318 21.13 -16.09 6.37
N GLN A 319 20.88 -17.00 5.43
CA GLN A 319 20.91 -16.68 4.00
C GLN A 319 19.81 -15.68 3.60
N LEU A 320 18.64 -15.74 4.25
CA LEU A 320 17.58 -14.76 4.05
C LEU A 320 17.96 -13.38 4.59
N MET A 321 18.63 -13.34 5.75
CA MET A 321 19.13 -12.10 6.36
C MET A 321 20.18 -11.42 5.49
N LEU A 322 21.11 -12.19 4.91
CA LEU A 322 22.11 -11.69 3.98
C LEU A 322 21.48 -11.10 2.70
N GLU A 323 20.36 -11.66 2.20
CA GLU A 323 19.65 -11.07 1.06
C GLU A 323 18.91 -9.77 1.37
N ILE A 324 18.56 -9.53 2.62
CA ILE A 324 17.94 -8.25 3.04
C ILE A 324 18.99 -7.13 3.02
N GLY A 325 20.25 -7.48 3.31
CA GLY A 325 21.38 -6.54 3.41
C GLY A 325 21.55 -5.93 4.81
N GLY A 326 22.82 -5.77 5.22
CA GLY A 326 23.18 -5.29 6.55
C GLY A 326 22.60 -3.92 6.88
N ASP A 327 22.82 -2.92 6.02
CA ASP A 327 22.33 -1.54 6.22
C ASP A 327 20.82 -1.46 6.46
N ARG A 328 20.05 -2.34 5.81
CA ARG A 328 18.61 -2.39 5.98
C ARG A 328 18.22 -3.03 7.31
N ILE A 329 18.95 -4.04 7.75
CA ILE A 329 18.73 -4.68 9.04
C ILE A 329 19.05 -3.68 10.17
N ASP A 330 20.14 -2.95 10.06
CA ASP A 330 20.54 -1.96 11.04
C ASP A 330 19.51 -0.83 11.13
N TRP A 331 19.04 -0.31 10.00
CA TRP A 331 17.92 0.65 9.98
C TRP A 331 16.65 0.09 10.66
N ILE A 332 16.29 -1.18 10.41
CA ILE A 332 15.13 -1.81 11.03
C ILE A 332 15.32 -1.87 12.57
N ARG A 333 16.53 -2.20 13.04
CA ARG A 333 16.87 -2.22 14.47
C ARG A 333 16.77 -0.84 15.10
N GLU A 334 17.34 0.17 14.46
CA GLU A 334 17.24 1.56 14.89
C GLU A 334 15.78 2.03 15.02
N GLN A 335 14.94 1.70 14.05
CA GLN A 335 13.50 2.04 14.12
C GLN A 335 12.80 1.35 15.30
N LYS A 336 13.18 0.13 15.65
CA LYS A 336 12.62 -0.58 16.81
C LYS A 336 12.97 0.12 18.12
N GLU A 337 14.20 0.61 18.26
CA GLU A 337 14.64 1.35 19.45
C GLU A 337 13.87 2.66 19.62
N VAL A 338 13.68 3.41 18.53
CA VAL A 338 12.86 4.63 18.54
C VAL A 338 11.40 4.32 18.90
N TYR A 339 10.85 3.22 18.40
CA TYR A 339 9.46 2.80 18.68
C TYR A 339 9.27 2.36 20.13
N ASN A 340 10.21 1.60 20.68
CA ASN A 340 10.15 1.12 22.09
C ASN A 340 10.43 2.23 23.11
N GLY A 341 11.12 3.29 22.72
CA GLY A 341 11.39 4.46 23.57
C GLY A 341 10.23 5.46 23.66
N ASN A 342 9.22 5.32 22.81
CA ASN A 342 8.05 6.21 22.74
C ASN A 342 6.73 5.54 23.23
N LEU A 343 6.80 4.34 23.81
CA LEU A 343 5.72 3.65 24.52
C LEU A 343 5.92 3.72 26.02
#